data_3de75638a2a18e6df6138380d0eaf1df
#
_entry.id   3de75638a2a18e6df6138380d0eaf1df
#
_cell.length_a   1.000
_cell.length_b   1.000
_cell.length_c   1.000
_cell.angle_alpha   90.00
_cell.angle_beta   90.00
_cell.angle_gamma   90.00
#
_symmetry.space_group_name_H-M   'P 1'
#
loop_
_entity.id
_entity.type
_entity.pdbx_description
1 polymer ?
#
loop_
_entity_poly.entity_id
_entity_poly.type
_entity_poly.pdbx_seq_one_letter_code
_entity_poly.pdbx_strand_id
1 'polypeptide(L)'
;QRQMCIRDSRWLRPAGDGITHLPRIFHINVVNDIERGMTMPSVYLSPSTQEYNPYITGAGSEEYFMNLITDAMEPYLTANTIRFGRNTPEMTAASSIRQGNAGNYDFYLALHSNGSTDGSREGTVRGVIAFYYPGSANGQRAADIFVRNLKTIYPLPEKVYTRSTTALGEVRQPRMPAVLLELGYHDNYADARWVQNNIQAIAANLALSLTEYFGLPFITPLTPWRGTVRTQSGSLNLRDYPSTSGRVVAQLPSGTAVTVYGRTGEWYSVGYQGHLGYAAAAYIQ
;
A
#
# COMPACT_ATOMS: atom_id res chain seq x y z
N GLN A 1 20.09 -21.65 -3.31
CA GLN A 1 20.12 -20.62 -4.37
C GLN A 1 19.93 -21.29 -5.72
N ARG A 2 18.71 -21.30 -6.24
CA ARG A 2 18.47 -21.65 -7.65
C ARG A 2 17.59 -20.57 -8.23
N GLN A 3 18.13 -19.80 -9.17
CA GLN A 3 17.38 -19.08 -10.16
C GLN A 3 16.54 -20.09 -10.95
N MET A 4 15.24 -19.94 -10.96
CA MET A 4 14.38 -20.68 -11.89
C MET A 4 13.89 -19.74 -12.98
N CYS A 5 14.33 -20.09 -14.20
CA CYS A 5 13.90 -19.48 -15.44
C CYS A 5 12.48 -19.91 -15.82
N ILE A 6 11.78 -18.97 -16.38
CA ILE A 6 10.52 -18.93 -17.09
C ILE A 6 10.20 -20.20 -17.89
N ARG A 7 8.98 -20.74 -17.75
CA ARG A 7 8.24 -21.45 -18.80
C ARG A 7 6.75 -21.11 -18.75
N ASP A 8 6.26 -20.62 -19.89
CA ASP A 8 4.84 -20.43 -20.19
C ASP A 8 4.09 -21.78 -20.15
N SER A 9 2.96 -21.81 -19.44
CA SER A 9 1.89 -22.74 -19.74
C SER A 9 0.54 -22.22 -19.24
N ARG A 10 -0.37 -22.01 -20.19
CA ARG A 10 -1.78 -21.64 -19.98
C ARG A 10 -2.55 -22.82 -19.39
N TRP A 11 -3.28 -22.58 -18.30
CA TRP A 11 -4.34 -23.47 -17.85
C TRP A 11 -5.61 -22.71 -17.51
N LEU A 12 -6.73 -23.32 -17.86
CA LEU A 12 -8.10 -22.85 -17.81
C LEU A 12 -8.59 -22.64 -16.35
N ARG A 13 -9.33 -21.58 -16.13
CA ARG A 13 -10.00 -21.25 -14.87
C ARG A 13 -11.17 -22.22 -14.60
N PRO A 14 -11.37 -22.72 -13.37
CA PRO A 14 -12.67 -23.23 -12.96
C PRO A 14 -13.61 -22.09 -12.58
N ALA A 15 -14.84 -22.17 -13.05
CA ALA A 15 -15.93 -21.26 -12.71
C ALA A 15 -16.53 -21.62 -11.34
N GLY A 16 -16.89 -20.60 -10.55
CA GLY A 16 -17.83 -20.70 -9.42
C GLY A 16 -17.30 -20.09 -8.13
N ASP A 17 -17.73 -18.95 -7.73
CA ASP A 17 -18.74 -18.64 -6.75
C ASP A 17 -18.77 -17.14 -6.47
N GLY A 18 -19.97 -16.60 -6.46
CA GLY A 18 -20.26 -15.18 -6.46
C GLY A 18 -19.84 -14.46 -5.17
N ILE A 19 -18.70 -13.79 -5.23
CA ILE A 19 -18.40 -12.67 -4.36
C ILE A 19 -18.67 -11.42 -5.18
N THR A 20 -19.72 -10.72 -4.80
CA THR A 20 -20.08 -9.42 -5.37
C THR A 20 -18.90 -8.47 -5.26
N HIS A 21 -18.26 -8.20 -6.39
CA HIS A 21 -17.28 -7.14 -6.51
C HIS A 21 -17.93 -5.81 -6.11
N LEU A 22 -17.44 -5.22 -5.02
CA LEU A 22 -17.65 -3.81 -4.79
C LEU A 22 -17.15 -3.04 -6.03
N PRO A 23 -17.86 -1.98 -6.47
CA PRO A 23 -17.45 -1.25 -7.66
C PRO A 23 -16.02 -0.73 -7.47
N ARG A 24 -15.16 -1.02 -8.44
CA ARG A 24 -13.78 -0.51 -8.51
C ARG A 24 -13.82 1.00 -8.28
N ILE A 25 -13.32 1.42 -7.13
CA ILE A 25 -13.14 2.82 -6.80
C ILE A 25 -12.09 3.37 -7.77
N PHE A 26 -12.50 4.38 -8.50
CA PHE A 26 -11.81 5.13 -9.53
C PHE A 26 -10.29 5.07 -9.45
N HIS A 27 -9.66 4.56 -10.52
CA HIS A 27 -8.30 4.93 -10.85
C HIS A 27 -8.27 6.45 -11.05
N ILE A 28 -7.67 7.15 -10.11
CA ILE A 28 -7.34 8.56 -10.29
C ILE A 28 -6.26 8.59 -11.35
N ASN A 29 -6.64 8.86 -12.60
CA ASN A 29 -5.69 9.17 -13.65
C ASN A 29 -4.88 10.37 -13.18
N VAL A 30 -3.58 10.17 -12.97
CA VAL A 30 -2.62 11.22 -12.63
C VAL A 30 -2.58 12.17 -13.84
N VAL A 31 -3.30 13.29 -13.73
CA VAL A 31 -3.10 14.43 -14.61
C VAL A 31 -1.71 14.97 -14.31
N ASN A 32 -0.87 15.13 -15.34
CA ASN A 32 0.48 15.68 -15.26
C ASN A 32 0.44 17.12 -14.73
N ASP A 33 0.52 17.30 -13.41
CA ASP A 33 0.79 18.61 -12.81
C ASP A 33 2.30 18.80 -12.74
N ILE A 34 2.84 19.38 -13.82
CA ILE A 34 4.20 19.94 -13.84
C ILE A 34 4.15 21.32 -13.14
N GLU A 35 4.10 21.30 -11.81
CA GLU A 35 4.61 22.40 -10.99
C GLU A 35 5.39 21.79 -9.83
N ARG A 36 6.71 21.90 -9.87
CA ARG A 36 7.62 21.49 -8.80
C ARG A 36 7.39 22.39 -7.59
N GLY A 37 6.62 21.89 -6.67
CA GLY A 37 6.43 22.45 -5.35
C GLY A 37 5.13 21.98 -4.74
N MET A 38 5.17 20.82 -4.05
CA MET A 38 4.14 20.44 -3.11
C MET A 38 3.16 19.35 -3.53
N THR A 39 3.66 18.16 -3.78
CA THR A 39 2.82 16.99 -3.98
C THR A 39 2.56 16.28 -2.65
N MET A 40 1.31 15.84 -2.44
CA MET A 40 0.97 14.87 -1.38
C MET A 40 1.88 13.64 -1.56
N PRO A 41 2.34 13.01 -0.45
CA PRO A 41 3.20 11.85 -0.55
C PRO A 41 2.54 10.76 -1.38
N SER A 42 3.37 9.98 -2.04
CA SER A 42 2.91 8.98 -2.99
C SER A 42 3.71 7.68 -2.88
N VAL A 43 3.02 6.55 -3.05
CA VAL A 43 3.62 5.21 -3.02
C VAL A 43 3.25 4.45 -4.30
N TYR A 44 4.22 3.75 -4.86
CA TYR A 44 3.95 2.71 -5.84
C TYR A 44 3.87 1.36 -5.12
N LEU A 45 2.73 0.68 -5.26
CA LEU A 45 2.46 -0.62 -4.67
C LEU A 45 2.74 -1.71 -5.71
N SER A 46 3.58 -2.66 -5.34
CA SER A 46 3.94 -3.80 -6.19
C SER A 46 3.62 -5.11 -5.47
N PRO A 47 2.33 -5.48 -5.36
CA PRO A 47 1.99 -6.84 -4.94
C PRO A 47 2.57 -7.87 -5.88
N SER A 48 2.94 -9.03 -5.34
CA SER A 48 3.49 -10.15 -6.10
C SER A 48 2.61 -10.52 -7.29
N THR A 49 3.24 -10.87 -8.39
CA THR A 49 2.61 -11.39 -9.62
C THR A 49 2.90 -12.89 -9.80
N GLN A 50 3.24 -13.59 -8.72
CA GLN A 50 3.67 -14.99 -8.72
C GLN A 50 2.47 -15.92 -8.42
N GLU A 51 1.58 -16.11 -9.39
CA GLU A 51 0.43 -17.02 -9.28
C GLU A 51 0.84 -18.50 -9.13
N TYR A 52 2.07 -18.81 -9.56
CA TYR A 52 2.65 -20.17 -9.50
C TYR A 52 3.21 -20.55 -8.13
N ASN A 53 3.16 -19.67 -7.14
CA ASN A 53 3.51 -19.94 -5.74
C ASN A 53 2.23 -20.20 -4.93
N PRO A 54 1.72 -21.46 -4.88
CA PRO A 54 0.51 -21.78 -4.14
C PRO A 54 0.77 -21.72 -2.63
N TYR A 55 -0.20 -21.25 -1.89
CA TYR A 55 -0.19 -21.39 -0.43
C TYR A 55 -0.44 -22.87 -0.06
N ILE A 56 0.34 -23.39 0.88
CA ILE A 56 0.26 -24.79 1.35
C ILE A 56 -1.15 -25.18 1.83
N THR A 57 -1.98 -24.21 2.18
CA THR A 57 -3.38 -24.38 2.56
C THR A 57 -4.30 -24.72 1.38
N GLY A 58 -3.85 -24.55 0.14
CA GLY A 58 -4.64 -24.72 -1.06
C GLY A 58 -5.65 -23.60 -1.35
N ALA A 59 -5.64 -22.51 -0.56
CA ALA A 59 -6.66 -21.46 -0.63
C ALA A 59 -6.33 -20.32 -1.62
N GLY A 60 -5.25 -20.40 -2.36
CA GLY A 60 -4.82 -19.39 -3.33
C GLY A 60 -3.30 -19.34 -3.48
N SER A 61 -2.82 -18.31 -4.15
CA SER A 61 -1.40 -18.08 -4.46
C SER A 61 -0.83 -16.88 -3.72
N GLU A 62 0.47 -16.69 -3.82
CA GLU A 62 1.16 -15.49 -3.35
C GLU A 62 0.57 -14.23 -4.00
N GLU A 63 0.42 -14.21 -5.34
CA GLU A 63 -0.24 -13.12 -6.07
C GLU A 63 -1.61 -12.80 -5.47
N TYR A 64 -2.46 -13.81 -5.27
CA TYR A 64 -3.82 -13.64 -4.77
C TYR A 64 -3.84 -12.93 -3.41
N PHE A 65 -3.07 -13.41 -2.43
CA PHE A 65 -3.10 -12.83 -1.08
C PHE A 65 -2.40 -11.47 -1.00
N MET A 66 -1.33 -11.24 -1.75
CA MET A 66 -0.68 -9.94 -1.79
C MET A 66 -1.56 -8.87 -2.46
N ASN A 67 -2.34 -9.25 -3.47
CA ASN A 67 -3.35 -8.36 -4.04
C ASN A 67 -4.49 -8.05 -3.07
N LEU A 68 -5.00 -9.04 -2.32
CA LEU A 68 -6.03 -8.80 -1.29
C LEU A 68 -5.54 -7.82 -0.20
N ILE A 69 -4.28 -7.95 0.25
CA ILE A 69 -3.69 -7.00 1.21
C ILE A 69 -3.60 -5.61 0.58
N THR A 70 -3.18 -5.52 -0.67
CA THR A 70 -3.06 -4.24 -1.38
C THR A 70 -4.43 -3.58 -1.56
N ASP A 71 -5.45 -4.34 -1.96
CA ASP A 71 -6.84 -3.84 -2.06
C ASP A 71 -7.33 -3.28 -0.72
N ALA A 72 -7.02 -3.98 0.38
CA ALA A 72 -7.36 -3.54 1.73
C ALA A 72 -6.57 -2.31 2.19
N MET A 73 -5.38 -2.04 1.63
CA MET A 73 -4.59 -0.83 1.92
C MET A 73 -5.14 0.43 1.25
N GLU A 74 -5.75 0.33 0.07
CA GLU A 74 -6.18 1.50 -0.74
C GLU A 74 -7.09 2.48 0.02
N PRO A 75 -8.13 2.03 0.77
CA PRO A 75 -8.94 2.94 1.59
C PRO A 75 -8.14 3.67 2.67
N TYR A 76 -7.17 2.98 3.30
CA TYR A 76 -6.29 3.61 4.30
C TYR A 76 -5.39 4.66 3.65
N LEU A 77 -4.78 4.36 2.50
CA LEU A 77 -3.92 5.32 1.79
C LEU A 77 -4.70 6.58 1.41
N THR A 78 -5.91 6.41 0.87
CA THR A 78 -6.79 7.53 0.52
C THR A 78 -7.17 8.35 1.75
N ALA A 79 -7.59 7.71 2.86
CA ALA A 79 -7.93 8.41 4.11
C ALA A 79 -6.74 9.15 4.71
N ASN A 80 -5.54 8.66 4.50
CA ASN A 80 -4.30 9.27 4.98
C ASN A 80 -3.65 10.21 3.95
N THR A 81 -4.37 10.57 2.90
CA THR A 81 -3.92 11.51 1.85
C THR A 81 -2.63 11.09 1.14
N ILE A 82 -2.34 9.78 1.10
CA ILE A 82 -1.23 9.20 0.36
C ILE A 82 -1.74 8.80 -1.02
N ARG A 83 -1.21 9.42 -2.07
CA ARG A 83 -1.50 9.00 -3.45
C ARG A 83 -0.81 7.67 -3.74
N PHE A 84 -1.41 6.86 -4.58
CA PHE A 84 -0.81 5.58 -4.94
C PHE A 84 -1.06 5.23 -6.41
N GLY A 85 -0.18 4.41 -6.93
CA GLY A 85 -0.38 3.60 -8.12
C GLY A 85 0.05 2.18 -7.82
N ARG A 86 -0.34 1.23 -8.65
CA ARG A 86 0.01 -0.18 -8.45
C ARG A 86 0.17 -0.93 -9.77
N ASN A 87 0.87 -2.05 -9.71
CA ASN A 87 0.91 -3.01 -10.81
C ASN A 87 -0.43 -3.76 -10.95
N THR A 88 -0.53 -4.57 -12.00
CA THR A 88 -1.63 -5.51 -12.21
C THR A 88 -1.09 -6.95 -12.20
N PRO A 89 -1.95 -7.96 -11.95
CA PRO A 89 -1.56 -9.36 -11.92
C PRO A 89 -0.87 -9.87 -13.20
N GLU A 90 -1.18 -9.28 -14.35
CA GLU A 90 -0.60 -9.66 -15.65
C GLU A 90 0.83 -9.13 -15.86
N MET A 91 1.31 -8.29 -14.95
CA MET A 91 2.65 -7.73 -15.00
C MET A 91 3.69 -8.72 -14.44
N THR A 92 4.95 -8.37 -14.62
CA THR A 92 6.10 -9.03 -13.99
C THR A 92 6.77 -8.06 -13.04
N ALA A 93 7.58 -8.55 -12.10
CA ALA A 93 8.39 -7.69 -11.23
C ALA A 93 9.20 -6.65 -12.04
N ALA A 94 9.76 -7.06 -13.19
CA ALA A 94 10.51 -6.15 -14.07
C ALA A 94 9.62 -5.05 -14.70
N SER A 95 8.39 -5.37 -15.12
CA SER A 95 7.47 -4.36 -15.65
C SER A 95 6.88 -3.47 -14.55
N SER A 96 6.66 -4.02 -13.35
CA SER A 96 6.27 -3.26 -12.16
C SER A 96 7.31 -2.20 -11.80
N ILE A 97 8.60 -2.59 -11.77
CA ILE A 97 9.71 -1.66 -11.55
C ILE A 97 9.74 -0.56 -12.62
N ARG A 98 9.58 -0.92 -13.91
CA ARG A 98 9.56 0.08 -14.98
C ARG A 98 8.38 1.05 -14.82
N GLN A 99 7.18 0.56 -14.50
CA GLN A 99 6.00 1.39 -14.27
C GLN A 99 6.19 2.32 -13.05
N GLY A 100 6.69 1.78 -11.92
CA GLY A 100 7.01 2.58 -10.74
C GLY A 100 8.04 3.67 -11.04
N ASN A 101 9.08 3.35 -11.82
CA ASN A 101 10.11 4.30 -12.22
C ASN A 101 9.65 5.34 -13.26
N ALA A 102 8.61 5.05 -14.03
CA ALA A 102 8.00 5.99 -14.97
C ALA A 102 7.08 7.00 -14.27
N GLY A 103 6.53 6.65 -13.11
CA GLY A 103 5.75 7.55 -12.26
C GLY A 103 6.64 8.35 -11.30
N ASN A 104 6.09 9.45 -10.80
CA ASN A 104 6.75 10.27 -9.78
C ASN A 104 6.24 9.87 -8.40
N TYR A 105 6.72 8.73 -7.88
CA TYR A 105 6.39 8.24 -6.54
C TYR A 105 7.53 8.53 -5.57
N ASP A 106 7.16 8.76 -4.31
CA ASP A 106 8.12 9.05 -3.23
C ASP A 106 8.63 7.77 -2.56
N PHE A 107 7.92 6.66 -2.76
CA PHE A 107 8.25 5.36 -2.17
C PHE A 107 7.79 4.20 -3.07
N TYR A 108 8.52 3.08 -3.04
CA TYR A 108 8.17 1.82 -3.70
C TYR A 108 8.00 0.72 -2.64
N LEU A 109 6.82 0.11 -2.58
CA LEU A 109 6.51 -0.97 -1.65
C LEU A 109 6.16 -2.24 -2.43
N ALA A 110 7.04 -3.25 -2.37
CA ALA A 110 6.75 -4.57 -2.88
C ALA A 110 6.23 -5.48 -1.77
N LEU A 111 5.18 -6.25 -2.07
CA LEU A 111 4.56 -7.19 -1.15
C LEU A 111 4.67 -8.61 -1.70
N HIS A 112 5.31 -9.47 -0.92
CA HIS A 112 5.57 -10.87 -1.23
C HIS A 112 5.27 -11.77 -0.04
N SER A 113 5.23 -13.08 -0.27
CA SER A 113 5.33 -14.10 0.76
C SER A 113 6.41 -15.11 0.38
N ASN A 114 7.28 -15.42 1.34
CA ASN A 114 8.45 -16.24 1.13
C ASN A 114 8.11 -17.73 0.96
N GLY A 115 9.03 -18.49 0.40
CA GLY A 115 9.00 -19.95 0.35
C GLY A 115 10.34 -20.54 0.78
N SER A 116 10.33 -21.59 1.56
CA SER A 116 11.52 -22.31 2.03
C SER A 116 11.69 -23.68 1.37
N THR A 117 10.65 -24.16 0.68
CA THR A 117 10.63 -25.42 -0.06
C THR A 117 10.15 -25.17 -1.50
N ASP A 118 10.05 -26.25 -2.28
CA ASP A 118 9.47 -26.22 -3.63
C ASP A 118 7.92 -26.22 -3.65
N GLY A 119 7.28 -26.10 -2.47
CA GLY A 119 5.83 -26.14 -2.33
C GLY A 119 5.22 -27.54 -2.28
N SER A 120 6.00 -28.61 -2.48
CA SER A 120 5.51 -30.00 -2.44
C SER A 120 5.31 -30.54 -1.01
N ARG A 121 5.87 -29.84 -0.02
CA ARG A 121 5.80 -30.19 1.40
C ARG A 121 5.81 -28.96 2.28
N GLU A 122 5.35 -29.12 3.51
CA GLU A 122 5.40 -28.05 4.50
C GLU A 122 6.84 -27.61 4.81
N GLY A 123 7.07 -26.31 4.71
CA GLY A 123 8.31 -25.66 5.16
C GLY A 123 8.34 -25.45 6.66
N THR A 124 9.52 -25.54 7.24
CA THR A 124 9.74 -25.31 8.70
C THR A 124 10.14 -23.89 9.05
N VAL A 125 10.42 -23.06 8.02
CA VAL A 125 10.84 -21.67 8.21
C VAL A 125 9.61 -20.78 8.36
N ARG A 126 9.69 -19.80 9.27
CA ARG A 126 8.65 -18.82 9.54
C ARG A 126 9.25 -17.44 9.77
N GLY A 127 8.49 -16.41 9.53
CA GLY A 127 8.87 -15.04 9.86
C GLY A 127 8.50 -14.02 8.80
N VAL A 128 8.71 -12.76 9.13
CA VAL A 128 8.50 -11.62 8.24
C VAL A 128 9.83 -10.90 8.04
N ILE A 129 10.16 -10.59 6.79
CA ILE A 129 11.43 -9.94 6.45
C ILE A 129 11.16 -8.68 5.65
N ALA A 130 11.69 -7.55 6.10
CA ALA A 130 11.70 -6.31 5.33
C ALA A 130 13.07 -6.13 4.66
N PHE A 131 13.11 -6.31 3.34
CA PHE A 131 14.32 -6.12 2.55
C PHE A 131 14.47 -4.68 2.08
N TYR A 132 15.70 -4.17 2.11
CA TYR A 132 16.06 -2.87 1.58
C TYR A 132 17.42 -2.92 0.86
N TYR A 133 17.71 -1.92 0.02
CA TYR A 133 19.00 -1.85 -0.70
C TYR A 133 20.11 -1.32 0.23
N PRO A 134 21.30 -1.96 0.30
CA PRO A 134 22.42 -1.46 1.08
C PRO A 134 22.82 -0.05 0.64
N GLY A 135 23.02 0.85 1.61
CA GLY A 135 23.33 2.26 1.36
C GLY A 135 22.12 3.17 1.13
N SER A 136 20.89 2.62 1.04
CA SER A 136 19.66 3.40 1.03
C SER A 136 19.23 3.73 2.46
N ALA A 137 19.65 4.85 3.01
CA ALA A 137 19.29 5.28 4.37
C ALA A 137 17.76 5.41 4.54
N ASN A 138 17.07 5.95 3.54
CA ASN A 138 15.59 6.07 3.56
C ASN A 138 14.90 4.72 3.42
N GLY A 139 15.44 3.79 2.60
CA GLY A 139 14.94 2.41 2.51
C GLY A 139 15.12 1.67 3.83
N GLN A 140 16.27 1.79 4.49
CA GLN A 140 16.52 1.21 5.80
C GLN A 140 15.57 1.79 6.86
N ARG A 141 15.42 3.12 6.93
CA ARG A 141 14.48 3.78 7.86
C ARG A 141 13.05 3.27 7.68
N ALA A 142 12.61 3.12 6.44
CA ALA A 142 11.29 2.56 6.15
C ALA A 142 11.18 1.09 6.58
N ALA A 143 12.16 0.25 6.26
CA ALA A 143 12.18 -1.16 6.66
C ALA A 143 12.12 -1.31 8.18
N ASP A 144 12.85 -0.47 8.94
CA ASP A 144 12.84 -0.48 10.40
C ASP A 144 11.45 -0.08 10.97
N ILE A 145 10.76 0.87 10.33
CA ILE A 145 9.38 1.24 10.68
C ILE A 145 8.42 0.06 10.44
N PHE A 146 8.46 -0.55 9.25
CA PHE A 146 7.63 -1.72 8.93
C PHE A 146 7.87 -2.86 9.92
N VAL A 147 9.12 -3.20 10.19
CA VAL A 147 9.47 -4.27 11.15
C VAL A 147 8.95 -3.98 12.54
N ARG A 148 9.15 -2.75 13.05
CA ARG A 148 8.66 -2.38 14.38
C ARG A 148 7.13 -2.53 14.47
N ASN A 149 6.40 -2.09 13.47
CA ASN A 149 4.94 -2.15 13.46
C ASN A 149 4.44 -3.59 13.24
N LEU A 150 5.04 -4.36 12.31
CA LEU A 150 4.66 -5.75 12.06
C LEU A 150 4.93 -6.67 13.25
N LYS A 151 5.91 -6.38 14.09
CA LYS A 151 6.14 -7.09 15.38
C LYS A 151 4.93 -7.03 16.31
N THR A 152 4.08 -6.03 16.18
CA THR A 152 2.90 -5.90 17.06
C THR A 152 1.74 -6.82 16.66
N ILE A 153 1.75 -7.35 15.43
CA ILE A 153 0.66 -8.18 14.91
C ILE A 153 1.11 -9.59 14.49
N TYR A 154 2.41 -9.82 14.28
CA TYR A 154 2.91 -11.13 13.92
C TYR A 154 3.11 -12.01 15.16
N PRO A 155 2.70 -13.31 15.14
CA PRO A 155 2.71 -14.17 16.34
C PRO A 155 4.09 -14.44 16.95
N LEU A 156 5.15 -14.30 16.16
CA LEU A 156 6.55 -14.54 16.57
C LEU A 156 7.38 -13.27 16.31
N PRO A 157 7.25 -12.22 17.13
CA PRO A 157 7.88 -10.92 16.88
C PRO A 157 9.41 -10.98 16.76
N GLU A 158 10.05 -11.97 17.37
CA GLU A 158 11.49 -12.23 17.26
C GLU A 158 11.90 -12.70 15.85
N LYS A 159 10.94 -13.19 15.04
CA LYS A 159 11.14 -13.59 13.64
C LYS A 159 10.77 -12.50 12.64
N VAL A 160 10.54 -11.28 13.09
CA VAL A 160 10.31 -10.10 12.24
C VAL A 160 11.55 -9.22 12.25
N TYR A 161 12.22 -9.08 11.11
CA TYR A 161 13.50 -8.37 11.04
C TYR A 161 13.76 -7.71 9.69
N THR A 162 14.70 -6.78 9.66
CA THR A 162 15.19 -6.15 8.44
C THR A 162 16.39 -6.90 7.87
N ARG A 163 16.53 -6.85 6.54
CA ARG A 163 17.69 -7.42 5.86
C ARG A 163 18.08 -6.58 4.64
N SER A 164 19.34 -6.20 4.53
CA SER A 164 19.82 -5.57 3.30
C SER A 164 20.12 -6.61 2.22
N THR A 165 19.85 -6.28 0.96
CA THR A 165 20.15 -7.16 -0.17
C THR A 165 20.41 -6.39 -1.46
N THR A 166 21.30 -6.91 -2.29
CA THR A 166 21.53 -6.48 -3.68
C THR A 166 20.89 -7.43 -4.69
N ALA A 167 20.36 -8.58 -4.24
CA ALA A 167 19.86 -9.63 -5.12
C ALA A 167 18.45 -9.35 -5.66
N LEU A 168 17.59 -8.67 -4.86
CA LEU A 168 16.21 -8.43 -5.25
C LEU A 168 16.08 -7.19 -6.13
N GLY A 169 15.47 -7.36 -7.32
CA GLY A 169 15.28 -6.27 -8.28
C GLY A 169 14.43 -5.14 -7.72
N GLU A 170 13.36 -5.46 -6.99
CA GLU A 170 12.39 -4.51 -6.46
C GLU A 170 12.89 -3.66 -5.27
N VAL A 171 14.08 -3.93 -4.74
CA VAL A 171 14.75 -3.02 -3.81
C VAL A 171 15.94 -2.30 -4.43
N ARG A 172 16.53 -2.89 -5.51
CA ARG A 172 17.74 -2.34 -6.15
C ARG A 172 17.46 -1.38 -7.29
N GLN A 173 16.40 -1.60 -8.07
CA GLN A 173 16.16 -0.90 -9.33
C GLN A 173 15.15 0.26 -9.25
N PRO A 174 14.25 0.37 -8.25
CA PRO A 174 13.46 1.57 -8.08
C PRO A 174 14.34 2.80 -7.88
N ARG A 175 13.93 3.94 -8.49
CA ARG A 175 14.64 5.23 -8.39
C ARG A 175 14.39 5.94 -7.07
N MET A 176 13.28 5.61 -6.41
CA MET A 176 12.88 6.08 -5.09
C MET A 176 13.28 5.07 -4.00
N PRO A 177 13.26 5.46 -2.71
CA PRO A 177 13.42 4.51 -1.60
C PRO A 177 12.44 3.35 -1.74
N ALA A 178 12.93 2.12 -1.53
CA ALA A 178 12.16 0.91 -1.74
C ALA A 178 12.33 -0.07 -0.57
N VAL A 179 11.23 -0.76 -0.26
CA VAL A 179 11.20 -1.91 0.65
C VAL A 179 10.43 -3.03 -0.03
N LEU A 180 10.93 -4.26 0.08
CA LEU A 180 10.20 -5.47 -0.23
C LEU A 180 9.91 -6.20 1.08
N LEU A 181 8.65 -6.48 1.32
CA LEU A 181 8.18 -7.24 2.47
C LEU A 181 7.89 -8.69 2.08
N GLU A 182 8.52 -9.61 2.79
CA GLU A 182 8.13 -11.02 2.79
C GLU A 182 7.22 -11.25 3.99
N LEU A 183 5.91 -11.31 3.75
CA LEU A 183 4.86 -11.38 4.76
C LEU A 183 4.57 -12.84 5.15
N GLY A 184 5.51 -13.47 5.85
CA GLY A 184 5.43 -14.89 6.21
C GLY A 184 5.86 -15.83 5.09
N TYR A 185 5.75 -17.13 5.34
CA TYR A 185 6.10 -18.19 4.40
C TYR A 185 4.85 -18.91 3.90
N HIS A 186 4.57 -18.83 2.59
CA HIS A 186 3.37 -19.42 1.99
C HIS A 186 3.38 -20.96 2.03
N ASP A 187 4.56 -21.58 2.13
CA ASP A 187 4.76 -23.02 2.30
C ASP A 187 4.71 -23.50 3.76
N ASN A 188 4.47 -22.62 4.74
CA ASN A 188 4.26 -22.98 6.14
C ASN A 188 2.81 -22.73 6.55
N TYR A 189 2.13 -23.77 7.09
CA TYR A 189 0.70 -23.67 7.46
C TYR A 189 0.39 -22.53 8.43
N ALA A 190 1.24 -22.28 9.43
CA ALA A 190 0.97 -21.27 10.44
C ALA A 190 1.10 -19.85 9.86
N ASP A 191 2.10 -19.62 9.00
CA ASP A 191 2.29 -18.33 8.34
C ASP A 191 1.25 -18.09 7.24
N ALA A 192 0.95 -19.12 6.43
CA ALA A 192 -0.10 -19.07 5.43
C ALA A 192 -1.45 -18.67 6.05
N ARG A 193 -1.84 -19.34 7.16
CA ARG A 193 -3.07 -19.01 7.89
C ARG A 193 -3.02 -17.64 8.55
N TRP A 194 -1.87 -17.22 9.04
CA TRP A 194 -1.72 -15.88 9.60
C TRP A 194 -2.01 -14.80 8.54
N VAL A 195 -1.44 -14.92 7.34
CA VAL A 195 -1.74 -14.00 6.24
C VAL A 195 -3.23 -14.03 5.90
N GLN A 196 -3.80 -15.23 5.67
CA GLN A 196 -5.20 -15.41 5.28
C GLN A 196 -6.19 -14.80 6.26
N ASN A 197 -5.93 -14.96 7.55
CA ASN A 197 -6.85 -14.52 8.62
C ASN A 197 -6.64 -13.06 9.04
N ASN A 198 -5.58 -12.39 8.56
CA ASN A 198 -5.22 -11.05 9.03
C ASN A 198 -5.06 -10.01 7.90
N ILE A 199 -5.68 -10.22 6.74
CA ILE A 199 -5.58 -9.30 5.57
C ILE A 199 -5.80 -7.84 5.99
N GLN A 200 -6.90 -7.54 6.70
CA GLN A 200 -7.24 -6.19 7.12
C GLN A 200 -6.25 -5.63 8.16
N ALA A 201 -5.83 -6.45 9.11
CA ALA A 201 -4.87 -6.04 10.14
C ALA A 201 -3.47 -5.76 9.54
N ILE A 202 -3.03 -6.60 8.59
CA ILE A 202 -1.78 -6.40 7.85
C ILE A 202 -1.89 -5.10 7.03
N ALA A 203 -2.95 -4.90 6.26
CA ALA A 203 -3.17 -3.70 5.45
C ALA A 203 -3.16 -2.41 6.29
N ALA A 204 -3.87 -2.41 7.43
CA ALA A 204 -3.88 -1.27 8.35
C ALA A 204 -2.47 -1.00 8.92
N ASN A 205 -1.73 -2.04 9.28
CA ASN A 205 -0.37 -1.93 9.83
C ASN A 205 0.64 -1.39 8.79
N LEU A 206 0.53 -1.84 7.53
CA LEU A 206 1.36 -1.33 6.44
C LEU A 206 1.04 0.13 6.12
N ALA A 207 -0.23 0.51 6.14
CA ALA A 207 -0.64 1.91 5.96
C ALA A 207 -0.17 2.79 7.13
N LEU A 208 -0.28 2.32 8.39
CA LEU A 208 0.31 2.97 9.56
C LEU A 208 1.82 3.21 9.35
N SER A 209 2.54 2.20 8.86
CA SER A 209 3.98 2.31 8.62
C SER A 209 4.30 3.35 7.56
N LEU A 210 3.50 3.45 6.49
CA LEU A 210 3.65 4.48 5.48
C LEU A 210 3.34 5.89 6.02
N THR A 211 2.27 6.05 6.83
CA THR A 211 1.97 7.37 7.45
C THR A 211 3.10 7.83 8.35
N GLU A 212 3.67 6.92 9.13
CA GLU A 212 4.80 7.20 10.00
C GLU A 212 6.07 7.56 9.19
N TYR A 213 6.33 6.83 8.09
CA TYR A 213 7.43 7.13 7.19
C TYR A 213 7.32 8.53 6.58
N PHE A 214 6.11 8.96 6.19
CA PHE A 214 5.84 10.27 5.59
C PHE A 214 5.57 11.38 6.62
N GLY A 215 5.52 11.08 7.92
CA GLY A 215 5.24 12.06 8.97
C GLY A 215 3.77 12.54 8.99
N LEU A 216 2.84 11.71 8.56
CA LEU A 216 1.41 11.97 8.56
C LEU A 216 0.73 11.37 9.81
N PRO A 217 -0.40 11.91 10.28
CA PRO A 217 -1.23 11.23 11.27
C PRO A 217 -1.86 9.97 10.66
N PHE A 218 -1.99 8.90 11.44
CA PHE A 218 -2.74 7.73 10.99
C PHE A 218 -4.25 7.93 11.17
N ILE A 219 -5.00 7.72 10.10
CA ILE A 219 -6.45 7.85 10.06
C ILE A 219 -7.06 6.53 9.61
N THR A 220 -7.94 5.97 10.43
CA THR A 220 -8.78 4.84 10.01
C THR A 220 -9.82 5.34 9.00
N PRO A 221 -9.96 4.68 7.83
CA PRO A 221 -10.91 5.12 6.82
C PRO A 221 -12.36 5.04 7.32
N LEU A 222 -13.15 6.03 6.93
CA LEU A 222 -14.61 5.99 7.03
C LEU A 222 -15.18 5.39 5.73
N THR A 223 -16.43 4.93 5.79
CA THR A 223 -17.19 4.75 4.56
C THR A 223 -17.28 6.10 3.86
N PRO A 224 -16.78 6.24 2.63
CA PRO A 224 -16.75 7.54 1.97
C PRO A 224 -18.15 8.14 1.82
N TRP A 225 -18.28 9.44 2.10
CA TRP A 225 -19.54 10.16 1.95
C TRP A 225 -19.34 11.52 1.29
N ARG A 226 -20.38 12.05 0.66
CA ARG A 226 -20.38 13.37 0.03
C ARG A 226 -20.77 14.44 1.04
N GLY A 227 -19.83 15.36 1.31
CA GLY A 227 -20.08 16.55 2.08
C GLY A 227 -20.18 17.79 1.18
N THR A 228 -20.77 18.84 1.70
CA THR A 228 -20.86 20.15 1.05
C THR A 228 -20.14 21.20 1.91
N VAL A 229 -19.26 21.98 1.31
CA VAL A 229 -18.59 23.09 1.97
C VAL A 229 -19.59 24.20 2.31
N ARG A 230 -19.58 24.67 3.55
CA ARG A 230 -20.40 25.75 4.06
C ARG A 230 -19.53 26.78 4.80
N THR A 231 -19.18 27.86 4.12
CA THR A 231 -18.50 29.01 4.72
C THR A 231 -19.41 30.24 4.67
N GLN A 232 -19.33 31.11 5.67
CA GLN A 232 -20.10 32.36 5.70
C GLN A 232 -19.53 33.37 4.67
N SER A 233 -18.23 33.33 4.43
CA SER A 233 -17.54 34.14 3.43
C SER A 233 -16.28 33.44 2.96
N GLY A 234 -15.83 33.72 1.72
CA GLY A 234 -14.62 33.16 1.14
C GLY A 234 -14.68 31.65 0.88
N SER A 235 -13.53 31.04 0.78
CA SER A 235 -13.34 29.60 0.48
C SER A 235 -12.75 28.87 1.69
N LEU A 236 -13.06 27.58 1.84
CA LEU A 236 -12.39 26.67 2.77
C LEU A 236 -11.04 26.23 2.19
N ASN A 237 -9.99 26.31 2.97
CA ASN A 237 -8.67 25.83 2.54
C ASN A 237 -8.57 24.30 2.63
N LEU A 238 -8.14 23.66 1.56
CA LEU A 238 -7.65 22.29 1.55
C LEU A 238 -6.14 22.31 1.80
N ARG A 239 -5.65 21.53 2.76
CA ARG A 239 -4.27 21.61 3.23
C ARG A 239 -3.56 20.27 3.14
N ASP A 240 -2.23 20.28 3.04
CA ASP A 240 -1.40 19.07 3.00
C ASP A 240 -1.20 18.40 4.38
N TYR A 241 -1.54 19.11 5.46
CA TYR A 241 -1.47 18.61 6.83
C TYR A 241 -2.67 19.11 7.65
N PRO A 242 -3.20 18.34 8.62
CA PRO A 242 -4.38 18.73 9.41
C PRO A 242 -4.04 19.75 10.49
N SER A 243 -3.64 20.93 10.06
CA SER A 243 -3.28 22.09 10.89
C SER A 243 -3.53 23.38 10.13
N THR A 244 -3.79 24.46 10.86
CA THR A 244 -3.90 25.82 10.28
C THR A 244 -2.57 26.31 9.69
N SER A 245 -1.44 25.73 10.13
CA SER A 245 -0.10 25.97 9.55
C SER A 245 0.19 25.06 8.35
N GLY A 246 -0.62 24.03 8.09
CA GLY A 246 -0.52 23.21 6.89
C GLY A 246 -0.71 24.06 5.65
N ARG A 247 0.09 23.77 4.62
CA ARG A 247 0.07 24.54 3.38
C ARG A 247 -1.23 24.32 2.61
N VAL A 248 -1.74 25.39 2.02
CA VAL A 248 -2.95 25.32 1.17
C VAL A 248 -2.60 24.69 -0.17
N VAL A 249 -3.24 23.57 -0.49
CA VAL A 249 -3.09 22.84 -1.76
C VAL A 249 -4.23 23.16 -2.75
N ALA A 250 -5.39 23.55 -2.22
CA ALA A 250 -6.53 24.04 -3.02
C ALA A 250 -7.45 24.92 -2.16
N GLN A 251 -8.31 25.66 -2.81
CA GLN A 251 -9.41 26.42 -2.17
C GLN A 251 -10.74 25.87 -2.62
N LEU A 252 -11.62 25.64 -1.64
CA LEU A 252 -12.94 25.04 -1.82
C LEU A 252 -14.00 26.12 -1.63
N PRO A 253 -14.61 26.67 -2.68
CA PRO A 253 -15.69 27.65 -2.55
C PRO A 253 -16.88 27.11 -1.74
N SER A 254 -17.64 28.00 -1.08
CA SER A 254 -18.89 27.59 -0.43
C SER A 254 -19.86 26.97 -1.43
N GLY A 255 -20.52 25.87 -1.05
CA GLY A 255 -21.37 25.09 -1.93
C GLY A 255 -20.65 23.96 -2.67
N THR A 256 -19.31 23.91 -2.62
CA THR A 256 -18.53 22.85 -3.26
C THR A 256 -18.83 21.48 -2.63
N ALA A 257 -19.07 20.48 -3.47
CA ALA A 257 -19.17 19.08 -3.06
C ALA A 257 -17.75 18.46 -2.94
N VAL A 258 -17.50 17.76 -1.84
CA VAL A 258 -16.27 17.03 -1.56
C VAL A 258 -16.58 15.59 -1.18
N THR A 259 -15.62 14.68 -1.32
CA THR A 259 -15.73 13.32 -0.76
C THR A 259 -14.90 13.25 0.52
N VAL A 260 -15.52 12.84 1.62
CA VAL A 260 -14.86 12.65 2.92
C VAL A 260 -14.45 11.20 3.05
N TYR A 261 -13.17 10.96 3.39
CA TYR A 261 -12.59 9.62 3.53
C TYR A 261 -12.23 9.25 4.96
N GLY A 262 -11.97 10.25 5.83
CA GLY A 262 -11.55 10.02 7.20
C GLY A 262 -11.59 11.28 8.05
N ARG A 263 -11.30 11.13 9.35
CA ARG A 263 -11.27 12.23 10.31
C ARG A 263 -10.10 12.09 11.27
N THR A 264 -9.45 13.22 11.56
CA THR A 264 -8.46 13.34 12.64
C THR A 264 -8.69 14.65 13.38
N GLY A 265 -9.08 14.57 14.67
CA GLY A 265 -9.47 15.75 15.45
C GLY A 265 -10.55 16.57 14.75
N GLU A 266 -10.27 17.85 14.53
CA GLU A 266 -11.15 18.82 13.87
C GLU A 266 -10.98 18.87 12.34
N TRP A 267 -10.33 17.88 11.72
CA TRP A 267 -10.03 17.85 10.30
C TRP A 267 -10.63 16.60 9.64
N TYR A 268 -11.24 16.79 8.47
CA TYR A 268 -11.55 15.71 7.55
C TYR A 268 -10.43 15.56 6.52
N SER A 269 -10.09 14.31 6.18
CA SER A 269 -9.39 14.03 4.92
C SER A 269 -10.43 14.00 3.79
N VAL A 270 -10.20 14.80 2.75
CA VAL A 270 -11.17 15.00 1.68
C VAL A 270 -10.53 14.95 0.30
N GLY A 271 -11.33 14.53 -0.68
CA GLY A 271 -11.00 14.60 -2.10
C GLY A 271 -11.83 15.66 -2.82
N TYR A 272 -11.17 16.42 -3.67
CA TYR A 272 -11.78 17.44 -4.51
C TYR A 272 -11.01 17.58 -5.84
N GLN A 273 -11.67 17.36 -6.96
CA GLN A 273 -11.10 17.52 -8.32
C GLN A 273 -9.71 16.88 -8.50
N GLY A 274 -9.53 15.65 -7.98
CA GLY A 274 -8.25 14.94 -8.04
C GLY A 274 -7.22 15.32 -6.96
N HIS A 275 -7.49 16.36 -6.15
CA HIS A 275 -6.68 16.69 -4.99
C HIS A 275 -7.16 15.91 -3.76
N LEU A 276 -6.23 15.39 -2.98
CA LEU A 276 -6.45 14.91 -1.61
C LEU A 276 -5.90 15.94 -0.64
N GLY A 277 -6.45 16.03 0.56
CA GLY A 277 -5.94 16.92 1.59
C GLY A 277 -6.84 16.97 2.81
N TYR A 278 -6.52 17.89 3.71
CA TYR A 278 -7.26 18.09 4.96
C TYR A 278 -8.02 19.41 4.93
N ALA A 279 -9.28 19.36 5.34
CA ALA A 279 -10.14 20.52 5.48
C ALA A 279 -10.82 20.53 6.85
N ALA A 280 -11.04 21.73 7.43
CA ALA A 280 -11.65 21.84 8.74
C ALA A 280 -13.10 21.30 8.73
N ALA A 281 -13.36 20.32 9.61
CA ALA A 281 -14.61 19.56 9.63
C ALA A 281 -15.85 20.44 9.93
N ALA A 282 -15.69 21.52 10.70
CA ALA A 282 -16.76 22.45 11.03
C ALA A 282 -17.43 23.11 9.80
N TYR A 283 -16.75 23.10 8.65
CA TYR A 283 -17.27 23.71 7.41
C TYR A 283 -17.73 22.70 6.36
N ILE A 284 -17.87 21.43 6.72
CA ILE A 284 -18.33 20.37 5.79
C ILE A 284 -19.55 19.67 6.41
N GLN A 285 -20.68 19.71 5.68
CA GLN A 285 -21.97 19.15 6.10
C GLN A 285 -22.50 18.19 5.05
#